data_fc6cdd8c5ce34d760479f71f640f1e7a
#
_entry.id   fc6cdd8c5ce34d760479f71f640f1e7a
#
_cell.length_a   1.000
_cell.length_b   1.000
_cell.length_c   1.000
_cell.angle_alpha   90.00
_cell.angle_beta   90.00
_cell.angle_gamma   90.00
#
_symmetry.space_group_name_H-M   'P 1'
#
loop_
_entity.id
_entity.type
_entity.pdbx_description
1 polymer ?
#
loop_
_entity_poly.entity_id
_entity_poly.type
_entity_poly.pdbx_seq_one_letter_code
_entity_poly.pdbx_strand_id
1 'polypeptide(L)'
;MIQERALKVVLVVVGLLFVAGLYPLLRFEPDPGEAMLAVVYVTLGVFVLLAVPNPAAHRSLIAFTAWSSLAHGGLMAWQAWHNIIPRADLLRAVPPLLLIGVLLVALAPKKSERTGELGIRACPKRLSEMGWQRFTGQSRRG
;
A
#
# COMPACT_ATOMS: atom_id res chain seq x y z
N MET A 1 11.78 -16.53 -7.45
CA MET A 1 12.57 -16.58 -6.18
C MET A 1 13.40 -15.33 -5.93
N ILE A 2 14.17 -14.81 -6.90
CA ILE A 2 15.02 -13.60 -6.71
C ILE A 2 14.16 -12.35 -6.47
N GLN A 3 13.12 -12.15 -7.28
CA GLN A 3 12.23 -10.98 -7.15
C GLN A 3 11.50 -10.92 -5.80
N GLU A 4 11.08 -12.06 -5.26
CA GLU A 4 10.42 -12.11 -3.94
C GLU A 4 11.40 -11.78 -2.80
N ARG A 5 12.64 -12.29 -2.89
CA ARG A 5 13.68 -11.93 -1.92
C ARG A 5 14.04 -10.45 -1.99
N ALA A 6 14.21 -9.91 -3.20
CA ALA A 6 14.46 -8.49 -3.41
C ALA A 6 13.32 -7.63 -2.84
N LEU A 7 12.08 -8.00 -3.08
CA LEU A 7 10.91 -7.30 -2.52
C LEU A 7 10.92 -7.32 -0.99
N LYS A 8 11.19 -8.47 -0.36
CA LYS A 8 11.28 -8.57 1.11
C LYS A 8 12.37 -7.68 1.68
N VAL A 9 13.54 -7.64 1.05
CA VAL A 9 14.65 -6.76 1.47
C VAL A 9 14.24 -5.28 1.35
N VAL A 10 13.63 -4.90 0.23
CA VAL A 10 13.16 -3.52 0.03
C VAL A 10 12.09 -3.16 1.08
N LEU A 11 11.14 -4.05 1.37
CA LEU A 11 10.12 -3.80 2.40
C LEU A 11 10.74 -3.63 3.80
N VAL A 12 11.76 -4.42 4.15
CA VAL A 12 12.48 -4.27 5.43
C VAL A 12 13.18 -2.90 5.48
N VAL A 13 13.91 -2.54 4.43
CA VAL A 13 14.62 -1.27 4.38
C VAL A 13 13.66 -0.09 4.46
N VAL A 14 12.58 -0.11 3.69
CA VAL A 14 11.56 0.95 3.68
C VAL A 14 10.85 1.04 5.02
N GLY A 15 10.45 -0.09 5.59
CA GLY A 15 9.78 -0.14 6.88
C GLY A 15 10.67 0.41 8.00
N LEU A 16 11.94 0.01 8.04
CA LEU A 16 12.91 0.54 9.01
C LEU A 16 13.18 2.03 8.80
N LEU A 17 13.29 2.48 7.56
CA LEU A 17 13.48 3.90 7.25
C LEU A 17 12.31 4.75 7.77
N PHE A 18 11.08 4.28 7.56
CA PHE A 18 9.88 4.98 8.02
C PHE A 18 9.78 4.97 9.56
N VAL A 19 10.09 3.85 10.21
CA VAL A 19 10.11 3.77 11.68
C VAL A 19 11.24 4.63 12.26
N ALA A 20 12.39 4.72 11.58
CA ALA A 20 13.49 5.59 11.99
C ALA A 20 13.12 7.09 11.99
N GLY A 21 12.09 7.47 11.22
CA GLY A 21 11.48 8.80 11.25
C GLY A 21 10.90 9.19 12.63
N LEU A 22 10.71 8.23 13.53
CA LEU A 22 10.33 8.49 14.92
C LEU A 22 11.45 9.22 15.71
N TYR A 23 12.71 8.97 15.36
CA TYR A 23 13.86 9.56 16.09
C TYR A 23 13.87 11.10 16.04
N PRO A 24 13.81 11.77 14.87
CA PRO A 24 13.73 13.23 14.83
C PRO A 24 12.46 13.77 15.50
N LEU A 25 11.35 13.05 15.43
CA LEU A 25 10.10 13.43 16.09
C LEU A 25 10.24 13.52 17.63
N LEU A 26 11.04 12.64 18.22
CA LEU A 26 11.27 12.60 19.67
C LEU A 26 12.39 13.55 20.15
N ARG A 27 13.28 13.95 19.25
CA ARG A 27 14.49 14.74 19.61
C ARG A 27 14.36 16.22 19.30
N PHE A 28 13.59 16.57 18.30
CA PHE A 28 13.39 17.95 17.86
C PHE A 28 11.93 18.32 18.10
N GLU A 29 11.65 19.59 18.27
CA GLU A 29 10.27 20.09 18.29
C GLU A 29 9.82 20.37 16.85
N PRO A 30 9.27 19.37 16.14
CA PRO A 30 8.83 19.55 14.77
C PRO A 30 7.58 20.42 14.72
N ASP A 31 7.36 21.06 13.59
CA ASP A 31 6.09 21.72 13.31
C ASP A 31 4.92 20.70 13.47
N PRO A 32 3.78 21.11 14.02
CA PRO A 32 2.64 20.22 14.22
C PRO A 32 2.22 19.45 12.96
N GLY A 33 2.33 20.06 11.79
CA GLY A 33 2.03 19.40 10.51
C GLY A 33 3.05 18.31 10.17
N GLU A 34 4.34 18.57 10.39
CA GLU A 34 5.41 17.58 10.21
C GLU A 34 5.26 16.41 11.19
N ALA A 35 4.92 16.71 12.46
CA ALA A 35 4.69 15.69 13.46
C ALA A 35 3.53 14.74 13.09
N MET A 36 2.40 15.28 12.63
CA MET A 36 1.25 14.49 12.17
C MET A 36 1.62 13.60 10.99
N LEU A 37 2.36 14.14 10.02
CA LEU A 37 2.80 13.37 8.85
C LEU A 37 3.79 12.27 9.26
N ALA A 38 4.74 12.56 10.14
CA ALA A 38 5.72 11.60 10.63
C ALA A 38 5.04 10.40 11.34
N VAL A 39 4.03 10.63 12.17
CA VAL A 39 3.26 9.55 12.82
C VAL A 39 2.59 8.64 11.80
N VAL A 40 2.03 9.19 10.72
CA VAL A 40 1.43 8.39 9.63
C VAL A 40 2.49 7.51 8.96
N TYR A 41 3.68 8.07 8.66
CA TYR A 41 4.76 7.30 8.04
C TYR A 41 5.33 6.24 8.97
N VAL A 42 5.50 6.54 10.27
CA VAL A 42 5.94 5.55 11.26
C VAL A 42 4.95 4.39 11.34
N THR A 43 3.66 4.69 11.41
CA THR A 43 2.61 3.68 11.42
C THR A 43 2.65 2.83 10.15
N LEU A 44 2.75 3.49 8.98
CA LEU A 44 2.88 2.80 7.69
C LEU A 44 4.12 1.90 7.67
N GLY A 45 5.25 2.36 8.21
CA GLY A 45 6.49 1.58 8.34
C GLY A 45 6.29 0.29 9.14
N VAL A 46 5.56 0.35 10.26
CA VAL A 46 5.22 -0.84 11.04
C VAL A 46 4.40 -1.83 10.21
N PHE A 47 3.37 -1.36 9.50
CA PHE A 47 2.55 -2.24 8.64
C PHE A 47 3.35 -2.83 7.48
N VAL A 48 4.28 -2.07 6.89
CA VAL A 48 5.19 -2.56 5.85
C VAL A 48 6.08 -3.67 6.39
N LEU A 49 6.62 -3.53 7.60
CA LEU A 49 7.40 -4.60 8.25
C LEU A 49 6.55 -5.85 8.52
N LEU A 50 5.31 -5.70 8.95
CA LEU A 50 4.38 -6.82 9.14
C LEU A 50 4.01 -7.52 7.83
N ALA A 51 4.13 -6.85 6.70
CA ALA A 51 3.88 -7.44 5.38
C ALA A 51 5.05 -8.30 4.84
N VAL A 52 6.25 -8.17 5.41
CA VAL A 52 7.48 -8.85 4.94
C VAL A 52 7.34 -10.39 4.86
N PRO A 53 6.73 -11.09 5.83
CA PRO A 53 6.60 -12.55 5.77
C PRO A 53 5.83 -13.02 4.54
N ASN A 54 4.75 -12.32 4.19
CA ASN A 54 3.88 -12.67 3.06
C ASN A 54 3.48 -11.45 2.20
N PRO A 55 4.38 -10.92 1.36
CA PRO A 55 4.09 -9.73 0.55
C PRO A 55 2.93 -9.92 -0.43
N ALA A 56 2.70 -11.16 -0.88
CA ALA A 56 1.62 -11.47 -1.79
C ALA A 56 0.22 -11.26 -1.18
N ALA A 57 0.07 -11.45 0.13
CA ALA A 57 -1.18 -11.17 0.86
C ALA A 57 -1.42 -9.67 1.09
N HIS A 58 -0.35 -8.85 1.10
CA HIS A 58 -0.41 -7.42 1.43
C HIS A 58 -0.16 -6.50 0.23
N ARG A 59 -0.59 -6.93 -0.96
CA ARG A 59 -0.36 -6.19 -2.22
C ARG A 59 -0.95 -4.78 -2.23
N SER A 60 -2.13 -4.59 -1.64
CA SER A 60 -2.77 -3.29 -1.54
C SER A 60 -1.97 -2.32 -0.67
N LEU A 61 -1.41 -2.81 0.45
CA LEU A 61 -0.54 -2.02 1.30
C LEU A 61 0.75 -1.62 0.57
N ILE A 62 1.38 -2.56 -0.15
CA ILE A 62 2.59 -2.29 -0.94
C ILE A 62 2.29 -1.25 -2.03
N ALA A 63 1.18 -1.41 -2.75
CA ALA A 63 0.76 -0.45 -3.76
C ALA A 63 0.46 0.93 -3.15
N PHE A 64 -0.24 0.98 -2.01
CA PHE A 64 -0.49 2.23 -1.30
C PHE A 64 0.82 2.91 -0.90
N THR A 65 1.77 2.17 -0.30
CA THR A 65 3.08 2.70 0.08
C THR A 65 3.84 3.25 -1.13
N ALA A 66 3.82 2.54 -2.24
CA ALA A 66 4.47 2.97 -3.48
C ALA A 66 3.87 4.29 -4.00
N TRP A 67 2.55 4.34 -4.16
CA TRP A 67 1.88 5.51 -4.71
C TRP A 67 1.91 6.70 -3.76
N SER A 68 1.76 6.50 -2.44
CA SER A 68 1.88 7.58 -1.46
C SER A 68 3.28 8.19 -1.44
N SER A 69 4.33 7.36 -1.56
CA SER A 69 5.71 7.85 -1.64
C SER A 69 5.96 8.66 -2.92
N LEU A 70 5.43 8.22 -4.06
CA LEU A 70 5.53 8.96 -5.33
C LEU A 70 4.76 10.29 -5.27
N ALA A 71 3.54 10.27 -4.75
CA ALA A 71 2.71 11.46 -4.63
C ALA A 71 3.33 12.48 -3.68
N HIS A 72 3.84 12.04 -2.53
CA HIS A 72 4.51 12.92 -1.57
C HIS A 72 5.80 13.50 -2.13
N GLY A 73 6.66 12.67 -2.72
CA GLY A 73 7.88 13.13 -3.37
C GLY A 73 7.60 14.10 -4.53
N GLY A 74 6.56 13.83 -5.32
CA GLY A 74 6.12 14.72 -6.40
C GLY A 74 5.61 16.08 -5.87
N LEU A 75 4.83 16.06 -4.78
CA LEU A 75 4.36 17.30 -4.14
C LEU A 75 5.53 18.13 -3.61
N MET A 76 6.47 17.51 -2.90
CA MET A 76 7.67 18.19 -2.41
C MET A 76 8.51 18.78 -3.55
N ALA A 77 8.67 18.04 -4.65
CA ALA A 77 9.38 18.52 -5.83
C ALA A 77 8.70 19.75 -6.45
N TRP A 78 7.36 19.74 -6.52
CA TRP A 78 6.58 20.89 -6.98
C TRP A 78 6.72 22.10 -6.05
N GLN A 79 6.63 21.91 -4.74
CA GLN A 79 6.80 22.96 -3.73
C GLN A 79 8.19 23.59 -3.79
N ALA A 80 9.24 22.77 -3.96
CA ALA A 80 10.61 23.27 -4.12
C ALA A 80 10.82 24.04 -5.43
N TRP A 81 10.15 23.62 -6.51
CA TRP A 81 10.15 24.36 -7.78
C TRP A 81 9.58 25.77 -7.61
N HIS A 82 8.51 25.91 -6.82
CA HIS A 82 7.88 27.20 -6.52
C HIS A 82 8.54 27.95 -5.36
N ASN A 83 9.70 27.51 -4.86
CA ASN A 83 10.42 28.08 -3.71
C ASN A 83 9.58 28.20 -2.43
N ILE A 84 8.61 27.27 -2.23
CA ILE A 84 7.79 27.17 -1.02
C ILE A 84 8.58 26.51 0.11
N ILE A 85 9.45 25.53 -0.24
CA ILE A 85 10.34 24.84 0.70
C ILE A 85 11.80 25.05 0.27
N PRO A 86 12.76 24.96 1.24
CA PRO A 86 14.19 25.07 0.93
C PRO A 86 14.65 24.00 -0.05
N ARG A 87 15.52 24.37 -1.00
CA ARG A 87 16.08 23.42 -1.98
C ARG A 87 16.93 22.32 -1.34
N ALA A 88 17.43 22.54 -0.14
CA ALA A 88 18.15 21.52 0.60
C ALA A 88 17.26 20.34 0.99
N ASP A 89 15.99 20.58 1.30
CA ASP A 89 15.01 19.55 1.64
C ASP A 89 14.60 18.76 0.40
N LEU A 90 14.55 19.43 -0.77
CA LEU A 90 14.37 18.76 -2.05
C LEU A 90 15.42 17.66 -2.26
N LEU A 91 16.69 17.97 -2.06
CA LEU A 91 17.80 17.05 -2.32
C LEU A 91 17.88 15.92 -1.28
N ARG A 92 17.38 16.13 -0.07
CA ARG A 92 17.42 15.15 1.01
C ARG A 92 16.22 14.20 1.00
N ALA A 93 15.01 14.72 0.80
CA ALA A 93 13.77 13.96 0.98
C ALA A 93 13.20 13.39 -0.32
N VAL A 94 13.26 14.13 -1.43
CA VAL A 94 12.59 13.74 -2.67
C VAL A 94 13.23 12.52 -3.34
N PRO A 95 14.58 12.41 -3.50
CA PRO A 95 15.18 11.26 -4.16
C PRO A 95 14.86 9.92 -3.48
N PRO A 96 14.99 9.78 -2.12
CA PRO A 96 14.67 8.52 -1.47
C PRO A 96 13.18 8.15 -1.58
N LEU A 97 12.26 9.12 -1.50
CA LEU A 97 10.84 8.86 -1.64
C LEU A 97 10.46 8.38 -3.04
N LEU A 98 10.99 9.02 -4.08
CA LEU A 98 10.76 8.61 -5.46
C LEU A 98 11.39 7.24 -5.73
N LEU A 99 12.61 7.00 -5.25
CA LEU A 99 13.28 5.72 -5.37
C LEU A 99 12.47 4.58 -4.71
N ILE A 100 11.99 4.79 -3.50
CA ILE A 100 11.12 3.85 -2.78
C ILE A 100 9.87 3.56 -3.62
N GLY A 101 9.18 4.59 -4.07
CA GLY A 101 7.96 4.44 -4.87
C GLY A 101 8.20 3.63 -6.14
N VAL A 102 9.24 3.97 -6.92
CA VAL A 102 9.59 3.27 -8.17
C VAL A 102 9.98 1.81 -7.90
N LEU A 103 10.83 1.56 -6.88
CA LEU A 103 11.25 0.20 -6.53
C LEU A 103 10.06 -0.67 -6.11
N LEU A 104 9.15 -0.15 -5.31
CA LEU A 104 7.96 -0.89 -4.88
C LEU A 104 7.00 -1.16 -6.03
N VAL A 105 6.82 -0.22 -6.97
CA VAL A 105 6.03 -0.45 -8.19
C VAL A 105 6.68 -1.54 -9.05
N ALA A 106 7.99 -1.47 -9.27
CA ALA A 106 8.71 -2.41 -10.11
C ALA A 106 8.75 -3.84 -9.53
N LEU A 107 8.82 -3.94 -8.19
CA LEU A 107 8.87 -5.22 -7.47
C LEU A 107 7.49 -5.71 -7.02
N ALA A 108 6.42 -4.94 -7.25
CA ALA A 108 5.07 -5.32 -6.83
C ALA A 108 4.71 -6.72 -7.34
N PRO A 109 4.16 -7.60 -6.47
CA PRO A 109 3.81 -8.96 -6.87
C PRO A 109 2.72 -8.91 -7.95
N LYS A 110 2.95 -9.55 -9.08
CA LYS A 110 1.95 -9.68 -10.15
C LYS A 110 0.72 -10.40 -9.62
N LYS A 111 -0.46 -9.97 -10.06
CA LYS A 111 -1.73 -10.64 -9.71
C LYS A 111 -1.65 -12.07 -10.24
N SER A 112 -1.73 -13.06 -9.35
CA SER A 112 -1.89 -14.44 -9.76
C SER A 112 -3.31 -14.59 -10.33
N GLU A 113 -3.45 -14.78 -11.64
CA GLU A 113 -4.75 -14.97 -12.32
C GLU A 113 -5.46 -16.26 -11.91
N ARG A 114 -4.79 -17.11 -11.12
CA ARG A 114 -5.33 -18.41 -10.70
C ARG A 114 -6.59 -18.34 -9.81
N THR A 115 -6.90 -17.21 -9.22
CA THR A 115 -8.06 -17.11 -8.29
C THR A 115 -9.39 -16.88 -9.03
N GLY A 116 -9.35 -16.40 -10.27
CA GLY A 116 -10.55 -16.14 -11.08
C GLY A 116 -11.20 -17.42 -11.62
N GLU A 117 -10.41 -18.41 -12.02
CA GLU A 117 -10.95 -19.64 -12.61
C GLU A 117 -11.54 -20.60 -11.57
N LEU A 118 -10.99 -20.64 -10.37
CA LEU A 118 -11.53 -21.49 -9.29
C LEU A 118 -12.82 -20.96 -8.70
N GLY A 119 -13.01 -19.64 -8.66
CA GLY A 119 -14.25 -19.01 -8.16
C GLY A 119 -15.46 -19.21 -9.09
N ILE A 120 -15.23 -19.25 -10.39
CA ILE A 120 -16.32 -19.43 -11.38
C ILE A 120 -16.73 -20.91 -11.50
N ARG A 121 -15.81 -21.85 -11.29
CA ARG A 121 -16.11 -23.30 -11.34
C ARG A 121 -16.75 -23.85 -10.07
N ALA A 122 -16.65 -23.13 -8.94
CA ALA A 122 -17.19 -23.58 -7.64
C ALA A 122 -18.60 -23.07 -7.32
N CYS A 123 -19.25 -22.32 -8.24
CA CYS A 123 -20.66 -22.00 -8.07
C CYS A 123 -21.49 -23.16 -8.61
N PRO A 124 -22.00 -24.07 -7.78
CA PRO A 124 -22.87 -25.15 -8.28
C PRO A 124 -24.14 -24.50 -8.82
N LYS A 125 -24.44 -24.77 -10.09
CA LYS A 125 -25.69 -24.34 -10.80
C LYS A 125 -26.98 -24.67 -10.04
N ARG A 126 -26.88 -25.37 -8.93
CA ARG A 126 -28.01 -25.83 -8.13
C ARG A 126 -28.70 -24.74 -7.28
N LEU A 127 -28.03 -23.56 -7.06
CA LEU A 127 -28.65 -22.50 -6.25
C LEU A 127 -29.58 -21.59 -7.03
N SER A 128 -29.44 -21.52 -8.35
CA SER A 128 -30.32 -20.72 -9.19
C SER A 128 -31.69 -21.37 -9.43
N GLU A 129 -31.79 -22.69 -9.29
CA GLU A 129 -33.05 -23.40 -9.51
C GLU A 129 -33.88 -23.57 -8.23
N MET A 130 -33.25 -23.52 -7.03
CA MET A 130 -33.98 -23.71 -5.78
C MET A 130 -34.66 -22.43 -5.23
N GLY A 131 -34.30 -21.25 -5.72
CA GLY A 131 -34.81 -19.97 -5.19
C GLY A 131 -36.14 -19.52 -5.77
N TRP A 132 -36.42 -19.86 -7.00
CA TRP A 132 -37.59 -19.31 -7.73
C TRP A 132 -38.87 -20.15 -7.61
N GLN A 133 -38.79 -21.45 -7.35
CA GLN A 133 -39.97 -22.29 -7.25
C GLN A 133 -40.73 -22.15 -5.92
N ARG A 134 -40.11 -21.59 -4.91
CA ARG A 134 -40.75 -21.40 -3.60
C ARG A 134 -41.57 -20.11 -3.50
N PHE A 135 -41.35 -19.17 -4.40
CA PHE A 135 -42.08 -17.87 -4.41
C PHE A 135 -43.34 -17.87 -5.25
N THR A 136 -43.46 -18.78 -6.23
CA THR A 136 -44.63 -18.81 -7.13
C THR A 136 -45.73 -19.76 -6.69
N GLY A 137 -45.50 -20.57 -5.64
CA GLY A 137 -46.47 -21.59 -5.17
C GLY A 137 -47.52 -21.12 -4.16
N GLN A 138 -47.46 -19.86 -3.68
CA GLN A 138 -48.31 -19.43 -2.56
C GLN A 138 -49.40 -18.40 -2.91
N SER A 139 -49.70 -18.20 -4.19
CA SER A 139 -50.73 -17.24 -4.61
C SER A 139 -51.97 -17.88 -5.28
N ARG A 140 -52.27 -19.15 -5.01
CA ARG A 140 -53.53 -19.75 -5.48
C ARG A 140 -54.17 -20.63 -4.41
N ARG A 141 -54.60 -20.05 -3.31
CA ARG A 141 -55.71 -20.56 -2.47
C ARG A 141 -56.25 -19.41 -1.60
N GLY A 142 -57.34 -18.85 -2.07
CA GLY A 142 -58.17 -17.92 -1.38
C GLY A 142 -59.34 -17.58 -2.26
#